data_97d34cf295f37a4a7e99a9dc1d927f88
#
_entry.id   97d34cf295f37a4a7e99a9dc1d927f88
#
_cell.length_a   1.000
_cell.length_b   1.000
_cell.length_c   1.000
_cell.angle_alpha   90.00
_cell.angle_beta   90.00
_cell.angle_gamma   90.00
#
_symmetry.space_group_name_H-M   'P 1'
#
loop_
_entity.id
_entity.type
_entity.pdbx_description
1 polymer ?
#
loop_
_entity_poly.entity_id
_entity_poly.type
_entity_poly.pdbx_seq_one_letter_code
_entity_poly.pdbx_strand_id
1 'polypeptide(L)'
;ALNGVIDGDFVELPKKYNCIIINNTVLKAEPEDVIVHYIDYVKPWHIYYVDSAERQLYWQYAKKSLWDDLQPMDGHTVETTIWTARLLHKQGKYTESASYYEALLKYLLQDKYF
;
A
#
# COMPACT_ATOMS: atom_id res chain seq x y z
N ALA A 1 20.49 -14.82 11.40
CA ALA A 1 20.01 -14.08 12.53
C ALA A 1 19.00 -14.90 13.36
N LEU A 2 17.78 -14.45 13.55
CA LEU A 2 16.84 -15.14 14.44
C LEU A 2 16.55 -16.59 14.01
N ASN A 3 16.35 -16.83 12.71
CA ASN A 3 16.10 -18.17 12.17
C ASN A 3 17.26 -19.14 12.41
N GLY A 4 18.50 -18.65 12.36
CA GLY A 4 19.68 -19.46 12.65
C GLY A 4 19.79 -19.83 14.13
N VAL A 5 19.30 -18.98 15.04
CA VAL A 5 19.29 -19.23 16.48
C VAL A 5 18.19 -20.23 16.86
N ILE A 6 17.00 -20.08 16.29
CA ILE A 6 15.83 -20.93 16.57
C ILE A 6 15.96 -22.29 15.90
N ASP A 7 16.58 -22.36 14.72
CA ASP A 7 16.84 -23.59 13.95
C ASP A 7 15.61 -24.48 13.78
N GLY A 8 14.49 -23.88 13.34
CA GLY A 8 13.23 -24.59 13.13
C GLY A 8 12.42 -24.92 14.38
N ASP A 9 12.91 -24.56 15.58
CA ASP A 9 12.19 -24.75 16.83
C ASP A 9 11.17 -23.61 17.06
N PHE A 10 10.12 -23.61 16.24
CA PHE A 10 9.03 -22.64 16.31
C PHE A 10 7.71 -23.27 15.84
N VAL A 11 6.61 -22.69 16.25
CA VAL A 11 5.27 -23.05 15.77
C VAL A 11 4.88 -22.10 14.66
N GLU A 12 4.56 -22.65 13.45
CA GLU A 12 4.06 -21.88 12.34
C GLU A 12 2.59 -21.49 12.59
N LEU A 13 2.29 -20.20 12.51
CA LEU A 13 0.93 -19.70 12.66
C LEU A 13 0.16 -19.89 11.34
N PRO A 14 -1.18 -20.09 11.42
CA PRO A 14 -2.02 -20.07 10.22
C PRO A 14 -1.84 -18.80 9.40
N LYS A 15 -1.96 -18.92 8.06
CA LYS A 15 -1.78 -17.80 7.11
C LYS A 15 -2.68 -16.59 7.39
N LYS A 16 -3.85 -16.80 7.99
CA LYS A 16 -4.76 -15.72 8.38
C LYS A 16 -4.15 -14.70 9.34
N TYR A 17 -3.09 -15.05 10.08
CA TYR A 17 -2.38 -14.12 10.96
C TYR A 17 -1.33 -13.27 10.24
N ASN A 18 -1.14 -13.49 8.94
CA ASN A 18 -0.33 -12.64 8.07
C ASN A 18 -0.92 -12.66 6.66
N CYS A 19 -2.10 -12.09 6.51
CA CYS A 19 -2.80 -12.00 5.23
C CYS A 19 -2.19 -10.87 4.41
N ILE A 20 -1.30 -11.22 3.49
CA ILE A 20 -0.54 -10.28 2.67
C ILE A 20 -1.42 -9.74 1.56
N ILE A 21 -1.48 -8.41 1.45
CA ILE A 21 -2.16 -7.70 0.37
C ILE A 21 -1.13 -7.21 -0.64
N ILE A 22 -1.21 -7.71 -1.86
CA ILE A 22 -0.34 -7.36 -2.98
C ILE A 22 -1.22 -6.95 -4.17
N ASN A 23 -0.82 -5.88 -4.86
CA ASN A 23 -1.50 -5.40 -6.06
C ASN A 23 -2.99 -5.14 -5.86
N ASN A 24 -3.36 -4.66 -4.68
CA ASN A 24 -4.75 -4.39 -4.29
C ASN A 24 -5.64 -5.64 -4.41
N THR A 25 -5.12 -6.79 -4.04
CA THR A 25 -5.89 -8.04 -3.98
C THR A 25 -7.04 -7.89 -3.00
N VAL A 26 -8.24 -8.26 -3.42
CA VAL A 26 -9.43 -8.19 -2.56
C VAL A 26 -9.36 -9.24 -1.47
N LEU A 27 -9.60 -8.82 -0.23
CA LEU A 27 -9.66 -9.72 0.91
C LEU A 27 -10.83 -10.69 0.76
N LYS A 28 -10.56 -11.99 0.86
CA LYS A 28 -11.57 -13.04 0.72
C LYS A 28 -12.13 -13.56 2.05
N ALA A 29 -11.43 -13.28 3.16
CA ALA A 29 -11.86 -13.66 4.50
C ALA A 29 -12.52 -12.48 5.21
N GLU A 30 -13.31 -12.76 6.25
CA GLU A 30 -13.86 -11.71 7.10
C GLU A 30 -12.72 -10.98 7.82
N PRO A 31 -12.71 -9.63 7.80
CA PRO A 31 -11.59 -8.83 8.33
C PRO A 31 -11.27 -9.09 9.81
N GLU A 32 -12.26 -9.46 10.61
CA GLU A 32 -12.10 -9.75 12.04
C GLU A 32 -11.30 -11.03 12.32
N ASP A 33 -11.25 -11.94 11.34
CA ASP A 33 -10.61 -13.25 11.49
C ASP A 33 -9.17 -13.27 11.01
N VAL A 34 -8.63 -12.15 10.52
CA VAL A 34 -7.32 -12.08 9.90
C VAL A 34 -6.51 -10.88 10.40
N ILE A 35 -5.19 -11.01 10.29
CA ILE A 35 -4.28 -9.86 10.40
C ILE A 35 -3.84 -9.48 8.99
N VAL A 36 -4.20 -8.29 8.55
CA VAL A 36 -3.90 -7.79 7.21
C VAL A 36 -2.56 -7.09 7.19
N HIS A 37 -1.72 -7.44 6.23
CA HIS A 37 -0.39 -6.89 6.03
C HIS A 37 -0.29 -6.22 4.66
N TYR A 38 -0.24 -4.89 4.64
CA TYR A 38 -0.17 -4.07 3.43
C TYR A 38 1.29 -3.88 3.02
N ILE A 39 1.76 -4.64 2.03
CA ILE A 39 3.18 -4.65 1.64
C ILE A 39 3.51 -3.80 0.41
N ASP A 40 2.53 -3.38 -0.38
CA ASP A 40 2.76 -2.57 -1.57
C ASP A 40 3.27 -1.16 -1.25
N TYR A 41 3.87 -0.50 -2.24
CA TYR A 41 4.31 0.90 -2.14
C TYR A 41 3.13 1.86 -2.01
N VAL A 42 2.01 1.60 -2.70
CA VAL A 42 0.76 2.33 -2.47
C VAL A 42 0.04 1.72 -1.28
N LYS A 43 -0.15 2.53 -0.25
CA LYS A 43 -0.70 2.11 1.03
C LYS A 43 -2.18 2.51 1.17
N PRO A 44 -2.95 1.87 2.05
CA PRO A 44 -4.39 2.16 2.19
C PRO A 44 -4.70 3.60 2.60
N TRP A 45 -3.72 4.34 3.12
CA TRP A 45 -3.87 5.77 3.42
C TRP A 45 -3.59 6.69 2.23
N HIS A 46 -3.09 6.16 1.10
CA HIS A 46 -2.93 6.95 -0.11
C HIS A 46 -4.26 7.14 -0.83
N ILE A 47 -4.47 8.33 -1.42
CA ILE A 47 -5.74 8.70 -2.07
C ILE A 47 -6.10 7.77 -3.23
N TYR A 48 -5.09 7.20 -3.91
CA TYR A 48 -5.28 6.35 -5.09
C TYR A 48 -5.30 4.85 -4.79
N TYR A 49 -5.27 4.46 -3.53
CA TYR A 49 -5.46 3.05 -3.21
C TYR A 49 -6.85 2.59 -3.65
N VAL A 50 -6.95 1.39 -4.24
CA VAL A 50 -8.23 0.85 -4.68
C VAL A 50 -9.21 0.80 -3.52
N ASP A 51 -10.44 1.25 -3.75
CA ASP A 51 -11.51 1.08 -2.77
C ASP A 51 -11.84 -0.42 -2.63
N SER A 52 -11.56 -0.97 -1.47
CA SER A 52 -11.59 -2.39 -1.19
C SER A 52 -11.90 -2.63 0.28
N ALA A 53 -12.26 -3.87 0.63
CA ALA A 53 -12.49 -4.25 2.02
C ALA A 53 -11.25 -4.01 2.89
N GLU A 54 -10.06 -4.23 2.35
CA GLU A 54 -8.79 -4.00 3.03
C GLU A 54 -8.58 -2.53 3.35
N ARG A 55 -8.87 -1.64 2.41
CA ARG A 55 -8.79 -0.19 2.61
C ARG A 55 -9.78 0.29 3.66
N GLN A 56 -11.00 -0.19 3.58
CA GLN A 56 -12.06 0.14 4.55
C GLN A 56 -11.67 -0.31 5.95
N LEU A 57 -11.09 -1.50 6.07
CA LEU A 57 -10.59 -2.03 7.34
C LEU A 57 -9.53 -1.10 7.96
N TYR A 58 -8.56 -0.65 7.17
CA TYR A 58 -7.54 0.30 7.62
C TYR A 58 -8.20 1.57 8.21
N TRP A 59 -9.12 2.18 7.46
CA TRP A 59 -9.77 3.42 7.89
C TRP A 59 -10.68 3.25 9.10
N GLN A 60 -11.31 2.09 9.26
CA GLN A 60 -12.08 1.78 10.47
C GLN A 60 -11.19 1.81 11.72
N TYR A 61 -10.00 1.23 11.65
CA TYR A 61 -9.05 1.26 12.76
C TYR A 61 -8.42 2.63 12.95
N ALA A 62 -8.07 3.33 11.89
CA ALA A 62 -7.54 4.68 11.97
C ALA A 62 -8.48 5.63 12.73
N LYS A 63 -9.78 5.59 12.44
CA LYS A 63 -10.80 6.39 13.10
C LYS A 63 -10.98 6.08 14.59
N LYS A 64 -10.60 4.90 15.03
CA LYS A 64 -10.64 4.48 16.44
C LYS A 64 -9.33 4.73 17.18
N SER A 65 -8.32 5.21 16.51
CA SER A 65 -7.00 5.48 17.05
C SER A 65 -6.86 6.93 17.53
N LEU A 66 -5.66 7.25 18.05
CA LEU A 66 -5.31 8.63 18.43
C LEU A 66 -5.17 9.57 17.21
N TRP A 67 -5.17 9.02 15.99
CA TRP A 67 -5.09 9.76 14.73
C TRP A 67 -6.41 9.72 13.97
N ASP A 68 -7.52 9.93 14.66
CA ASP A 68 -8.87 9.88 14.10
C ASP A 68 -9.17 11.00 13.09
N ASP A 69 -8.35 12.06 13.10
CA ASP A 69 -8.39 13.18 12.14
C ASP A 69 -7.56 12.94 10.86
N LEU A 70 -6.89 11.78 10.76
CA LEU A 70 -6.08 11.43 9.59
C LEU A 70 -6.91 11.47 8.32
N GLN A 71 -6.38 12.09 7.27
CA GLN A 71 -6.98 12.15 5.94
C GLN A 71 -6.12 11.38 4.92
N PRO A 72 -6.73 10.85 3.84
CA PRO A 72 -5.96 10.27 2.76
C PRO A 72 -4.92 11.24 2.21
N MET A 73 -3.74 10.74 1.92
CA MET A 73 -2.61 11.54 1.47
C MET A 73 -2.06 11.08 0.12
N ASP A 74 -1.37 11.99 -0.56
CA ASP A 74 -0.64 11.66 -1.78
C ASP A 74 0.68 10.96 -1.47
N GLY A 75 1.22 10.21 -2.44
CA GLY A 75 2.55 9.61 -2.34
C GLY A 75 3.61 10.61 -2.77
N HIS A 76 4.74 10.68 -2.03
CA HIS A 76 5.78 11.70 -2.27
C HIS A 76 7.16 11.12 -2.61
N THR A 77 7.32 9.81 -2.67
CA THR A 77 8.59 9.20 -3.11
C THR A 77 8.53 8.82 -4.59
N VAL A 78 9.69 8.60 -5.19
CA VAL A 78 9.77 8.10 -6.58
C VAL A 78 8.97 6.80 -6.72
N GLU A 79 9.17 5.88 -5.79
CA GLU A 79 8.50 4.58 -5.79
C GLU A 79 6.98 4.72 -5.69
N THR A 80 6.48 5.50 -4.74
CA THR A 80 5.03 5.69 -4.59
C THR A 80 4.42 6.44 -5.77
N THR A 81 5.17 7.36 -6.39
CA THR A 81 4.75 8.07 -7.61
C THR A 81 4.57 7.10 -8.78
N ILE A 82 5.56 6.22 -9.01
CA ILE A 82 5.48 5.20 -10.07
C ILE A 82 4.30 4.28 -9.84
N TRP A 83 4.13 3.77 -8.62
CA TRP A 83 3.06 2.85 -8.31
C TRP A 83 1.68 3.50 -8.41
N THR A 84 1.56 4.76 -8.00
CA THR A 84 0.32 5.54 -8.15
C THR A 84 -0.03 5.71 -9.63
N ALA A 85 0.94 6.10 -10.46
CA ALA A 85 0.74 6.23 -11.90
C ALA A 85 0.29 4.91 -12.54
N ARG A 86 0.94 3.80 -12.20
CA ARG A 86 0.58 2.47 -12.71
C ARG A 86 -0.82 2.04 -12.27
N LEU A 87 -1.19 2.32 -11.02
CA LEU A 87 -2.51 1.98 -10.50
C LEU A 87 -3.61 2.79 -11.21
N LEU A 88 -3.40 4.09 -11.40
CA LEU A 88 -4.32 4.96 -12.15
C LEU A 88 -4.49 4.47 -13.59
N HIS A 89 -3.39 4.05 -14.23
CA HIS A 89 -3.45 3.47 -15.57
C HIS A 89 -4.32 2.20 -15.59
N LYS A 90 -4.14 1.29 -14.64
CA LYS A 90 -4.97 0.08 -14.53
C LYS A 90 -6.45 0.39 -14.30
N GLN A 91 -6.75 1.50 -13.63
CA GLN A 91 -8.13 1.97 -13.41
C GLN A 91 -8.73 2.69 -14.61
N GLY A 92 -8.00 2.84 -15.71
CA GLY A 92 -8.43 3.59 -16.89
C GLY A 92 -8.34 5.11 -16.74
N LYS A 93 -7.73 5.62 -15.68
CA LYS A 93 -7.53 7.05 -15.41
C LYS A 93 -6.25 7.54 -16.08
N TYR A 94 -6.23 7.51 -17.41
CA TYR A 94 -5.01 7.71 -18.19
C TYR A 94 -4.45 9.12 -18.10
N THR A 95 -5.29 10.15 -18.06
CA THR A 95 -4.85 11.55 -17.95
C THR A 95 -4.17 11.79 -16.59
N GLU A 96 -4.75 11.31 -15.52
CA GLU A 96 -4.16 11.43 -14.18
C GLU A 96 -2.87 10.62 -14.09
N SER A 97 -2.85 9.40 -14.62
CA SER A 97 -1.64 8.58 -14.69
C SER A 97 -0.51 9.29 -15.42
N ALA A 98 -0.79 9.87 -16.59
CA ALA A 98 0.18 10.62 -17.38
C ALA A 98 0.79 11.79 -16.60
N SER A 99 -0.02 12.52 -15.82
CA SER A 99 0.48 13.65 -15.04
C SER A 99 1.49 13.23 -13.96
N TYR A 100 1.31 12.05 -13.36
CA TYR A 100 2.31 11.50 -12.43
C TYR A 100 3.61 11.11 -13.12
N TYR A 101 3.55 10.50 -14.30
CA TYR A 101 4.75 10.20 -15.08
C TYR A 101 5.48 11.46 -15.54
N GLU A 102 4.74 12.50 -15.95
CA GLU A 102 5.34 13.80 -16.31
C GLU A 102 6.05 14.46 -15.12
N ALA A 103 5.42 14.44 -13.95
CA ALA A 103 6.02 14.96 -12.73
C ALA A 103 7.30 14.20 -12.36
N LEU A 104 7.27 12.87 -12.49
CA LEU A 104 8.45 12.03 -12.26
C LEU A 104 9.56 12.35 -13.26
N LEU A 105 9.25 12.49 -14.54
CA LEU A 105 10.22 12.81 -15.57
C LEU A 105 10.90 14.18 -15.30
N LYS A 106 10.11 15.19 -14.97
CA LYS A 106 10.63 16.52 -14.58
C LYS A 106 11.57 16.43 -13.38
N TYR A 107 11.20 15.64 -12.39
CA TYR A 107 12.03 15.42 -11.20
C TYR A 107 13.37 14.77 -11.56
N LEU A 108 13.35 13.73 -12.39
CA LEU A 108 14.55 13.00 -12.82
C LEU A 108 15.47 13.82 -13.73
N LEU A 109 14.94 14.81 -14.45
CA LEU A 109 15.69 15.68 -15.36
C LEU A 109 16.29 16.91 -14.67
N GLN A 110 16.13 17.06 -13.35
CA GLN A 110 16.77 18.15 -12.61
C GLN A 110 18.28 17.95 -12.56
N ASP A 111 19.03 19.06 -12.61
CA ASP A 111 20.49 19.08 -12.70
C ASP A 111 21.22 18.23 -11.66
N LYS A 112 20.64 18.05 -10.50
CA LYS A 112 21.23 17.23 -9.44
C LYS A 112 21.32 15.74 -9.75
N TYR A 113 20.69 15.27 -10.83
CA TYR A 113 20.73 13.88 -11.29
C TYR A 113 21.47 13.71 -12.62
N PHE A 114 21.77 14.79 -13.27
CA PHE A 114 22.46 14.86 -14.55
C PHE A 114 23.49 16.00 -14.53
#